data_f076b45bb5128005921eaf0abc9ae845
#
_entry.id   f076b45bb5128005921eaf0abc9ae845
#
_cell.length_a   1.000
_cell.length_b   1.000
_cell.length_c   1.000
_cell.angle_alpha   90.00
_cell.angle_beta   90.00
_cell.angle_gamma   90.00
#
_symmetry.space_group_name_H-M   'P 1'
#
loop_
_entity.id
_entity.type
_entity.pdbx_description
1 polymer ?
#
loop_
_entity_poly.entity_id
_entity_poly.type
_entity_poly.pdbx_seq_one_letter_code
_entity_poly.pdbx_strand_id
1 'polypeptide(L)'
;MAECTHPSTPLKAKEQCLAHLANFSYDPINFAYFQRLNVVDMFVDFIDEVLSVAVQVQPPSNKRSTHYLHAVTVARLATQGICNVAPDPRFQKILVENDAIPLILQATHAPDQTTSSAALSTLYFLLDSPSNLVPAASVRYNEDILTRVKQCSLHDDTVIRNVAVAFLAYRDELESDCKK
;
A
#
# COMPACT_ATOMS: atom_id res chain seq x y z
N MET A 1 -6.07 20.25 1.76
CA MET A 1 -5.47 19.20 2.60
C MET A 1 -6.06 19.20 4.01
N ALA A 2 -5.97 20.29 4.77
CA ALA A 2 -6.54 20.36 6.12
C ALA A 2 -8.03 19.96 6.23
N GLU A 3 -8.83 20.20 5.18
CA GLU A 3 -10.23 19.78 5.15
C GLU A 3 -10.41 18.27 5.03
N CYS A 4 -9.51 17.55 4.36
CA CYS A 4 -9.59 16.10 4.21
C CYS A 4 -9.38 15.35 5.54
N THR A 5 -8.47 15.84 6.36
CA THR A 5 -8.09 15.22 7.65
C THR A 5 -8.89 15.76 8.84
N HIS A 6 -9.69 16.83 8.66
CA HIS A 6 -10.42 17.43 9.77
C HIS A 6 -11.48 16.47 10.33
N PRO A 7 -11.57 16.28 11.66
CA PRO A 7 -12.50 15.35 12.28
C PRO A 7 -13.98 15.57 11.93
N SER A 8 -14.37 16.84 11.68
CA SER A 8 -15.75 17.19 11.33
C SER A 8 -16.09 16.98 9.84
N THR A 9 -15.12 16.62 8.99
CA THR A 9 -15.40 16.38 7.57
C THR A 9 -16.23 15.12 7.40
N PRO A 10 -17.38 15.19 6.68
CA PRO A 10 -18.21 14.02 6.42
C PRO A 10 -17.41 12.90 5.74
N LEU A 11 -17.63 11.63 6.14
CA LEU A 11 -16.93 10.46 5.61
C LEU A 11 -16.90 10.43 4.08
N LYS A 12 -18.02 10.71 3.44
CA LYS A 12 -18.13 10.76 1.97
C LYS A 12 -17.24 11.81 1.33
N ALA A 13 -17.08 12.97 1.97
CA ALA A 13 -16.19 14.02 1.47
C ALA A 13 -14.72 13.63 1.62
N LYS A 14 -14.35 12.94 2.72
CA LYS A 14 -13.02 12.35 2.88
C LYS A 14 -12.72 11.33 1.77
N GLU A 15 -13.65 10.41 1.50
CA GLU A 15 -13.51 9.41 0.43
C GLU A 15 -13.33 10.07 -0.95
N GLN A 16 -14.11 11.09 -1.26
CA GLN A 16 -14.00 11.81 -2.54
C GLN A 16 -12.65 12.53 -2.69
N CYS A 17 -12.21 13.23 -1.65
CA CYS A 17 -10.89 13.86 -1.63
C CYS A 17 -9.78 12.82 -1.84
N LEU A 18 -9.83 11.73 -1.11
CA LEU A 18 -8.85 10.66 -1.20
C LEU A 18 -8.85 10.00 -2.59
N ALA A 19 -10.02 9.80 -3.19
CA ALA A 19 -10.15 9.28 -4.56
C ALA A 19 -9.49 10.20 -5.59
N HIS A 20 -9.66 11.51 -5.46
CA HIS A 20 -8.99 12.48 -6.35
C HIS A 20 -7.47 12.42 -6.17
N LEU A 21 -6.97 12.39 -4.93
CA LEU A 21 -5.54 12.30 -4.67
C LEU A 21 -4.94 10.98 -5.19
N ALA A 22 -5.63 9.85 -4.99
CA ALA A 22 -5.21 8.56 -5.53
C ALA A 22 -5.16 8.56 -7.08
N ASN A 23 -6.10 9.24 -7.73
CA ASN A 23 -6.07 9.42 -9.19
C ASN A 23 -4.91 10.33 -9.63
N PHE A 24 -4.66 11.42 -8.92
CA PHE A 24 -3.54 12.32 -9.24
C PHE A 24 -2.17 11.69 -8.97
N SER A 25 -2.08 10.69 -8.10
CA SER A 25 -0.84 9.97 -7.82
C SER A 25 -0.33 9.13 -9.00
N TYR A 26 -1.18 8.86 -9.99
CA TYR A 26 -0.79 8.12 -11.19
C TYR A 26 0.10 8.94 -12.14
N ASP A 27 -0.04 10.28 -12.15
CA ASP A 27 0.68 11.13 -13.07
C ASP A 27 1.90 11.81 -12.39
N PRO A 28 3.14 11.52 -12.85
CA PRO A 28 4.36 12.10 -12.28
C PRO A 28 4.41 13.63 -12.29
N ILE A 29 3.62 14.30 -13.12
CA ILE A 29 3.53 15.78 -13.13
C ILE A 29 3.08 16.34 -11.77
N ASN A 30 2.35 15.53 -10.99
CA ASN A 30 1.83 15.89 -9.68
C ASN A 30 2.83 15.63 -8.53
N PHE A 31 3.91 14.90 -8.77
CA PHE A 31 4.81 14.43 -7.71
C PHE A 31 5.45 15.56 -6.89
N ALA A 32 5.80 16.67 -7.54
CA ALA A 32 6.33 17.85 -6.83
C ALA A 32 5.30 18.45 -5.85
N TYR A 33 4.02 18.45 -6.24
CA TYR A 33 2.94 18.89 -5.36
C TYR A 33 2.71 17.90 -4.22
N PHE A 34 2.78 16.59 -4.51
CA PHE A 34 2.63 15.53 -3.51
C PHE A 34 3.67 15.62 -2.40
N GLN A 35 4.94 15.86 -2.76
CA GLN A 35 6.00 16.08 -1.78
C GLN A 35 5.75 17.35 -0.95
N ARG A 36 5.44 18.48 -1.61
CA ARG A 36 5.21 19.76 -0.93
C ARG A 36 4.01 19.72 0.03
N LEU A 37 2.99 18.92 -0.29
CA LEU A 37 1.74 18.81 0.47
C LEU A 37 1.70 17.59 1.40
N ASN A 38 2.79 16.82 1.49
CA ASN A 38 2.89 15.59 2.29
C ASN A 38 1.72 14.62 2.03
N VAL A 39 1.40 14.39 0.74
CA VAL A 39 0.25 13.54 0.38
C VAL A 39 0.49 12.09 0.71
N VAL A 40 1.74 11.61 0.60
CA VAL A 40 2.09 10.21 0.91
C VAL A 40 1.99 9.94 2.40
N ASP A 41 2.47 10.88 3.23
CA ASP A 41 2.30 10.82 4.69
C ASP A 41 0.81 10.69 5.05
N MET A 42 -0.03 11.50 4.42
CA MET A 42 -1.48 11.43 4.61
C MET A 42 -2.07 10.08 4.18
N PHE A 43 -1.61 9.48 3.09
CA PHE A 43 -2.05 8.13 2.69
C PHE A 43 -1.66 7.08 3.75
N VAL A 44 -0.45 7.18 4.31
CA VAL A 44 0.03 6.29 5.38
C VAL A 44 -0.84 6.46 6.63
N ASP A 45 -1.11 7.70 7.07
CA ASP A 45 -1.97 7.99 8.22
C ASP A 45 -3.37 7.42 8.03
N PHE A 46 -3.96 7.55 6.84
CA PHE A 46 -5.29 6.99 6.55
C PHE A 46 -5.30 5.46 6.57
N ILE A 47 -4.25 4.81 6.09
CA ILE A 47 -4.15 3.35 6.18
C ILE A 47 -4.04 2.93 7.64
N ASP A 48 -3.20 3.56 8.43
CA ASP A 48 -3.03 3.25 9.86
C ASP A 48 -4.35 3.41 10.63
N GLU A 49 -5.09 4.50 10.38
CA GLU A 49 -6.38 4.75 11.02
C GLU A 49 -7.42 3.64 10.76
N VAL A 50 -7.50 3.13 9.52
CA VAL A 50 -8.61 2.27 9.11
C VAL A 50 -8.26 0.79 8.98
N LEU A 51 -6.98 0.45 8.86
CA LEU A 51 -6.55 -0.89 8.48
C LEU A 51 -6.94 -1.94 9.50
N SER A 52 -6.87 -1.62 10.80
CA SER A 52 -7.31 -2.49 11.87
C SER A 52 -8.79 -2.88 11.75
N VAL A 53 -9.63 -1.99 11.22
CA VAL A 53 -11.05 -2.24 10.95
C VAL A 53 -11.24 -2.97 9.63
N ALA A 54 -10.51 -2.58 8.59
CA ALA A 54 -10.63 -3.13 7.24
C ALA A 54 -10.13 -4.58 7.13
N VAL A 55 -9.15 -4.97 7.96
CA VAL A 55 -8.54 -6.31 7.99
C VAL A 55 -9.22 -7.25 8.98
N GLN A 56 -9.87 -6.76 10.02
CA GLN A 56 -10.58 -7.56 11.04
C GLN A 56 -11.88 -8.21 10.52
N VAL A 57 -11.85 -8.66 9.37
CA VAL A 57 -12.86 -9.36 8.62
C VAL A 57 -13.73 -10.30 9.39
N GLN A 58 -14.85 -10.03 9.51
CA GLN A 58 -16.16 -10.56 9.13
C GLN A 58 -17.18 -9.70 9.84
N PRO A 59 -17.92 -8.87 9.13
CA PRO A 59 -19.07 -8.27 9.77
C PRO A 59 -19.98 -9.43 10.23
N PRO A 60 -20.38 -9.47 11.53
CA PRO A 60 -21.37 -10.43 11.94
C PRO A 60 -22.56 -10.27 11.00
N SER A 61 -23.01 -11.40 10.46
CA SER A 61 -24.14 -11.62 9.58
C SER A 61 -25.09 -10.43 9.40
N ASN A 62 -25.26 -10.00 8.16
CA ASN A 62 -26.37 -9.24 7.58
C ASN A 62 -26.37 -7.72 7.51
N LYS A 63 -25.43 -6.96 8.08
CA LYS A 63 -25.32 -5.52 7.74
C LYS A 63 -23.85 -5.08 7.82
N ARG A 64 -23.20 -4.91 6.66
CA ARG A 64 -21.95 -4.14 6.59
C ARG A 64 -22.23 -2.75 7.12
N SER A 65 -21.69 -2.40 8.28
CA SER A 65 -21.88 -1.07 8.83
C SER A 65 -21.30 -0.03 7.88
N THR A 66 -21.88 1.16 7.83
CA THR A 66 -21.35 2.29 7.04
C THR A 66 -19.89 2.54 7.37
N HIS A 67 -19.51 2.38 8.64
CA HIS A 67 -18.15 2.55 9.12
C HIS A 67 -17.19 1.51 8.51
N TYR A 68 -17.58 0.24 8.42
CA TYR A 68 -16.79 -0.80 7.78
C TYR A 68 -16.59 -0.52 6.28
N LEU A 69 -17.65 -0.16 5.56
CA LEU A 69 -17.57 0.19 4.14
C LEU A 69 -16.67 1.40 3.90
N HIS A 70 -16.74 2.38 4.78
CA HIS A 70 -15.84 3.55 4.76
C HIS A 70 -14.39 3.10 4.95
N ALA A 71 -14.09 2.31 5.98
CA ALA A 71 -12.74 1.82 6.26
C ALA A 71 -12.14 1.05 5.06
N VAL A 72 -12.91 0.15 4.44
CA VAL A 72 -12.49 -0.58 3.23
C VAL A 72 -12.22 0.38 2.06
N THR A 73 -13.09 1.37 1.85
CA THR A 73 -12.91 2.35 0.77
C THR A 73 -11.67 3.21 0.98
N VAL A 74 -11.46 3.70 2.19
CA VAL A 74 -10.28 4.52 2.55
C VAL A 74 -9.01 3.70 2.41
N ALA A 75 -8.96 2.48 2.98
CA ALA A 75 -7.80 1.59 2.84
C ALA A 75 -7.44 1.35 1.37
N ARG A 76 -8.44 1.05 0.53
CA ARG A 76 -8.25 0.84 -0.90
C ARG A 76 -7.66 2.06 -1.59
N LEU A 77 -8.26 3.23 -1.42
CA LEU A 77 -7.84 4.46 -2.10
C LEU A 77 -6.44 4.90 -1.66
N ALA A 78 -6.15 4.85 -0.37
CA ALA A 78 -4.85 5.21 0.16
C ALA A 78 -3.76 4.23 -0.31
N THR A 79 -4.02 2.91 -0.27
CA THR A 79 -3.07 1.89 -0.75
C THR A 79 -2.81 2.01 -2.26
N GLN A 80 -3.85 2.30 -3.06
CA GLN A 80 -3.68 2.59 -4.49
C GLN A 80 -2.84 3.85 -4.72
N GLY A 81 -3.08 4.92 -3.95
CA GLY A 81 -2.28 6.15 -4.02
C GLY A 81 -0.81 5.90 -3.75
N ILE A 82 -0.49 5.11 -2.71
CA ILE A 82 0.89 4.69 -2.40
C ILE A 82 1.47 3.84 -3.53
N CYS A 83 0.73 2.86 -4.04
CA CYS A 83 1.18 1.99 -5.12
C CYS A 83 1.57 2.78 -6.37
N ASN A 84 0.81 3.81 -6.72
CA ASN A 84 1.07 4.63 -7.90
C ASN A 84 2.36 5.46 -7.80
N VAL A 85 2.75 5.89 -6.59
CA VAL A 85 3.99 6.65 -6.37
C VAL A 85 5.19 5.78 -6.02
N ALA A 86 4.98 4.53 -5.61
CA ALA A 86 6.04 3.62 -5.15
C ALA A 86 7.18 3.35 -6.15
N PRO A 87 6.99 3.45 -7.50
CA PRO A 87 8.09 3.35 -8.43
C PRO A 87 9.12 4.49 -8.34
N ASP A 88 8.75 5.64 -7.74
CA ASP A 88 9.66 6.79 -7.63
C ASP A 88 10.46 6.73 -6.33
N PRO A 89 11.82 6.76 -6.40
CA PRO A 89 12.69 6.66 -5.21
C PRO A 89 12.45 7.73 -4.14
N ARG A 90 11.95 8.90 -4.52
CA ARG A 90 11.65 9.99 -3.58
C ARG A 90 10.55 9.59 -2.60
N PHE A 91 9.53 8.86 -3.09
CA PHE A 91 8.43 8.38 -2.26
C PHE A 91 8.78 7.10 -1.50
N GLN A 92 9.65 6.25 -2.06
CA GLN A 92 10.18 5.09 -1.34
C GLN A 92 10.86 5.51 -0.03
N LYS A 93 11.63 6.59 -0.06
CA LYS A 93 12.24 7.17 1.13
C LYS A 93 11.20 7.60 2.16
N ILE A 94 10.14 8.30 1.73
CA ILE A 94 9.05 8.75 2.61
C ILE A 94 8.34 7.54 3.24
N LEU A 95 8.08 6.47 2.49
CA LEU A 95 7.46 5.25 3.02
C LEU A 95 8.30 4.59 4.13
N VAL A 96 9.62 4.62 3.99
CA VAL A 96 10.53 4.08 5.03
C VAL A 96 10.56 5.00 6.25
N GLU A 97 10.67 6.30 6.05
CA GLU A 97 10.72 7.31 7.13
C GLU A 97 9.43 7.34 7.97
N ASN A 98 8.29 6.99 7.37
CA ASN A 98 6.99 6.87 8.05
C ASN A 98 6.69 5.45 8.58
N ASP A 99 7.67 4.56 8.57
CA ASP A 99 7.48 3.15 9.00
C ASP A 99 6.27 2.46 8.32
N ALA A 100 6.05 2.77 7.03
CA ALA A 100 4.87 2.31 6.29
C ALA A 100 4.97 0.84 5.85
N ILE A 101 6.15 0.21 5.82
CA ILE A 101 6.33 -1.16 5.32
C ILE A 101 5.49 -2.18 6.10
N PRO A 102 5.44 -2.17 7.44
CA PRO A 102 4.56 -3.04 8.22
C PRO A 102 3.08 -2.85 7.90
N LEU A 103 2.63 -1.60 7.71
CA LEU A 103 1.25 -1.29 7.33
C LEU A 103 0.92 -1.81 5.92
N ILE A 104 1.84 -1.67 4.96
CA ILE A 104 1.71 -2.20 3.61
C ILE A 104 1.64 -3.73 3.66
N LEU A 105 2.48 -4.39 4.44
CA LEU A 105 2.40 -5.84 4.65
C LEU A 105 1.04 -6.24 5.21
N GLN A 106 0.55 -5.56 6.23
CA GLN A 106 -0.77 -5.81 6.81
C GLN A 106 -1.88 -5.62 5.77
N ALA A 107 -1.81 -4.61 4.91
CA ALA A 107 -2.78 -4.35 3.85
C ALA A 107 -2.86 -5.49 2.81
N THR A 108 -1.81 -6.31 2.65
CA THR A 108 -1.89 -7.52 1.81
C THR A 108 -2.90 -8.54 2.30
N HIS A 109 -3.30 -8.49 3.57
CA HIS A 109 -4.32 -9.37 4.16
C HIS A 109 -5.74 -8.83 4.03
N ALA A 110 -5.93 -7.65 3.43
CA ALA A 110 -7.25 -7.08 3.24
C ALA A 110 -8.12 -8.02 2.37
N PRO A 111 -9.41 -8.23 2.73
CA PRO A 111 -10.33 -9.00 1.90
C PRO A 111 -10.70 -8.30 0.59
N ASP A 112 -10.50 -6.99 0.51
CA ASP A 112 -10.62 -6.24 -0.74
C ASP A 112 -9.42 -6.54 -1.64
N GLN A 113 -9.68 -7.21 -2.76
CA GLN A 113 -8.64 -7.66 -3.70
C GLN A 113 -7.79 -6.51 -4.25
N THR A 114 -8.40 -5.34 -4.46
CA THR A 114 -7.69 -4.17 -4.95
C THR A 114 -6.69 -3.66 -3.92
N THR A 115 -7.07 -3.60 -2.65
CA THR A 115 -6.18 -3.23 -1.55
C THR A 115 -5.02 -4.22 -1.45
N SER A 116 -5.32 -5.52 -1.43
CA SER A 116 -4.29 -6.57 -1.32
C SER A 116 -3.30 -6.55 -2.50
N SER A 117 -3.80 -6.43 -3.74
CA SER A 117 -2.94 -6.39 -4.93
C SER A 117 -2.10 -5.12 -5.00
N ALA A 118 -2.65 -3.95 -4.64
CA ALA A 118 -1.91 -2.69 -4.59
C ALA A 118 -0.80 -2.73 -3.53
N ALA A 119 -1.07 -3.30 -2.35
CA ALA A 119 -0.08 -3.49 -1.32
C ALA A 119 1.07 -4.41 -1.76
N LEU A 120 0.76 -5.54 -2.39
CA LEU A 120 1.76 -6.45 -2.96
C LEU A 120 2.59 -5.77 -4.06
N SER A 121 1.95 -4.99 -4.94
CA SER A 121 2.65 -4.23 -5.99
C SER A 121 3.59 -3.17 -5.39
N THR A 122 3.18 -2.52 -4.30
CA THR A 122 4.05 -1.59 -3.57
C THR A 122 5.30 -2.31 -3.05
N LEU A 123 5.15 -3.47 -2.39
CA LEU A 123 6.28 -4.27 -1.92
C LEU A 123 7.19 -4.72 -3.08
N TYR A 124 6.61 -5.05 -4.24
CA TYR A 124 7.38 -5.38 -5.45
C TYR A 124 8.25 -4.21 -5.92
N PHE A 125 7.71 -2.99 -5.97
CA PHE A 125 8.48 -1.80 -6.36
C PHE A 125 9.60 -1.45 -5.35
N LEU A 126 9.46 -1.85 -4.10
CA LEU A 126 10.47 -1.62 -3.07
C LEU A 126 11.63 -2.64 -3.11
N LEU A 127 11.53 -3.73 -3.88
CA LEU A 127 12.59 -4.77 -3.96
C LEU A 127 13.91 -4.23 -4.54
N ASP A 128 13.83 -3.42 -5.59
CA ASP A 128 15.00 -2.89 -6.32
C ASP A 128 15.36 -1.46 -5.88
N SER A 129 14.86 -1.05 -4.75
CA SER A 129 15.21 0.26 -4.19
C SER A 129 16.68 0.29 -3.80
N PRO A 130 17.38 1.42 -4.04
CA PRO A 130 18.73 1.60 -3.53
C PRO A 130 18.79 1.33 -2.02
N SER A 131 19.79 0.58 -1.55
CA SER A 131 19.88 0.16 -0.15
C SER A 131 20.02 1.32 0.85
N ASN A 132 20.41 2.50 0.39
CA ASN A 132 20.44 3.73 1.18
C ASN A 132 19.05 4.37 1.34
N LEU A 133 18.05 3.96 0.54
CA LEU A 133 16.65 4.41 0.64
C LEU A 133 15.79 3.37 1.34
N VAL A 134 15.80 2.14 0.86
CA VAL A 134 15.08 1.02 1.46
C VAL A 134 16.08 -0.07 1.83
N PRO A 135 16.38 -0.28 3.12
CA PRO A 135 17.25 -1.36 3.54
C PRO A 135 16.75 -2.71 3.01
N ALA A 136 17.63 -3.50 2.41
CA ALA A 136 17.26 -4.82 1.85
C ALA A 136 16.59 -5.74 2.89
N ALA A 137 16.97 -5.62 4.16
CA ALA A 137 16.34 -6.35 5.27
C ALA A 137 14.87 -5.96 5.49
N SER A 138 14.45 -4.75 5.08
CA SER A 138 13.08 -4.27 5.29
C SER A 138 12.07 -4.92 4.33
N VAL A 139 12.51 -5.34 3.15
CA VAL A 139 11.63 -5.94 2.13
C VAL A 139 12.22 -7.23 1.57
N ARG A 140 13.40 -7.17 0.91
CA ARG A 140 13.99 -8.30 0.18
C ARG A 140 14.28 -9.52 1.04
N TYR A 141 14.70 -9.31 2.28
CA TYR A 141 15.06 -10.36 3.25
C TYR A 141 14.13 -10.41 4.46
N ASN A 142 12.97 -9.75 4.39
CA ASN A 142 11.98 -9.77 5.46
C ASN A 142 11.18 -11.08 5.39
N GLU A 143 11.32 -11.94 6.40
CA GLU A 143 10.70 -13.26 6.44
C GLU A 143 9.17 -13.21 6.48
N ASP A 144 8.57 -12.20 7.12
CA ASP A 144 7.11 -12.05 7.18
C ASP A 144 6.57 -11.69 5.80
N ILE A 145 7.23 -10.77 5.07
CA ILE A 145 6.89 -10.43 3.69
C ILE A 145 7.02 -11.65 2.78
N LEU A 146 8.15 -12.36 2.86
CA LEU A 146 8.41 -13.54 2.03
C LEU A 146 7.38 -14.64 2.28
N THR A 147 7.04 -14.88 3.54
CA THR A 147 6.01 -15.86 3.93
C THR A 147 4.65 -15.46 3.34
N ARG A 148 4.28 -14.18 3.47
CA ARG A 148 3.01 -13.68 2.93
C ARG A 148 2.97 -13.75 1.41
N VAL A 149 4.03 -13.33 0.71
CA VAL A 149 4.10 -13.38 -0.75
C VAL A 149 4.02 -14.81 -1.27
N LYS A 150 4.68 -15.79 -0.61
CA LYS A 150 4.54 -17.22 -0.93
C LYS A 150 3.09 -17.70 -0.80
N GLN A 151 2.36 -17.27 0.23
CA GLN A 151 0.93 -17.59 0.35
C GLN A 151 0.12 -16.98 -0.80
N CYS A 152 0.39 -15.71 -1.14
CA CYS A 152 -0.27 -15.01 -2.23
C CYS A 152 0.02 -15.61 -3.61
N SER A 153 1.18 -16.27 -3.82
CA SER A 153 1.49 -16.94 -5.08
C SER A 153 0.60 -18.17 -5.37
N LEU A 154 -0.14 -18.62 -4.35
CA LEU A 154 -1.14 -19.70 -4.46
C LEU A 154 -2.59 -19.19 -4.38
N HIS A 155 -2.79 -17.87 -4.43
CA HIS A 155 -4.11 -17.26 -4.28
C HIS A 155 -5.00 -17.53 -5.49
N ASP A 156 -6.31 -17.68 -5.27
CA ASP A 156 -7.30 -17.92 -6.34
C ASP A 156 -7.41 -16.73 -7.31
N ASP A 157 -7.34 -15.51 -6.78
CA ASP A 157 -7.33 -14.30 -7.60
C ASP A 157 -6.05 -14.21 -8.44
N THR A 158 -6.24 -14.08 -9.77
CA THR A 158 -5.15 -14.08 -10.75
C THR A 158 -4.22 -12.89 -10.61
N VAL A 159 -4.74 -11.71 -10.25
CA VAL A 159 -3.93 -10.49 -10.11
C VAL A 159 -2.99 -10.63 -8.91
N ILE A 160 -3.54 -11.01 -7.74
CA ILE A 160 -2.77 -11.23 -6.52
C ILE A 160 -1.70 -12.29 -6.77
N ARG A 161 -2.07 -13.44 -7.36
CA ARG A 161 -1.14 -14.53 -7.67
C ARG A 161 -0.01 -14.07 -8.60
N ASN A 162 -0.33 -13.36 -9.69
CA ASN A 162 0.67 -12.94 -10.66
C ASN A 162 1.66 -11.93 -10.08
N VAL A 163 1.21 -10.96 -9.28
CA VAL A 163 2.09 -10.01 -8.60
C VAL A 163 3.02 -10.73 -7.61
N ALA A 164 2.48 -11.69 -6.84
CA ALA A 164 3.29 -12.46 -5.91
C ALA A 164 4.33 -13.33 -6.61
N VAL A 165 3.99 -13.97 -7.74
CA VAL A 165 4.94 -14.74 -8.55
C VAL A 165 6.02 -13.85 -9.14
N ALA A 166 5.64 -12.67 -9.66
CA ALA A 166 6.60 -11.69 -10.18
C ALA A 166 7.55 -11.19 -9.08
N PHE A 167 7.05 -10.95 -7.86
CA PHE A 167 7.86 -10.56 -6.72
C PHE A 167 8.93 -11.61 -6.42
N LEU A 168 8.56 -12.89 -6.32
CA LEU A 168 9.50 -13.97 -5.99
C LEU A 168 10.56 -14.14 -7.10
N ALA A 169 10.14 -14.11 -8.37
CA ALA A 169 11.04 -14.24 -9.50
C ALA A 169 12.06 -13.09 -9.54
N TYR A 170 11.60 -11.85 -9.36
CA TYR A 170 12.49 -10.68 -9.37
C TYR A 170 13.44 -10.65 -8.17
N ARG A 171 12.97 -11.05 -6.99
CA ARG A 171 13.83 -11.22 -5.81
C ARG A 171 14.97 -12.20 -6.07
N ASP A 172 14.67 -13.36 -6.66
CA ASP A 172 15.68 -14.40 -6.95
C ASP A 172 16.69 -13.93 -8.01
N GLU A 173 16.26 -13.12 -8.98
CA GLU A 173 17.14 -12.47 -9.97
C GLU A 173 18.12 -11.51 -9.27
N LEU A 174 17.63 -10.63 -8.40
CA LEU A 174 18.45 -9.69 -7.64
C LEU A 174 19.48 -10.39 -6.72
N GLU A 175 19.11 -11.55 -6.15
CA GLU A 175 20.05 -12.35 -5.35
C GLU A 175 21.14 -13.01 -6.20
N SER A 176 20.81 -13.39 -7.43
CA SER A 176 21.76 -14.01 -8.35
C SER A 176 22.81 -13.00 -8.83
N ASP A 177 22.41 -11.75 -9.04
CA ASP A 177 23.32 -10.68 -9.48
C ASP A 177 24.25 -10.20 -8.36
N CYS A 178 23.82 -10.27 -7.10
CA CYS A 178 24.69 -9.96 -5.95
C CYS A 178 25.81 -10.99 -5.73
N LYS A 179 25.75 -12.17 -6.35
CA LYS A 179 26.75 -13.25 -6.20
C LYS A 179 27.79 -13.27 -7.32
N LYS A 180 27.64 -12.41 -8.32
CA LYS A 180 28.62 -12.24 -9.43
C LYS A 180 29.58 -11.11 -9.12
#